data_444f40ba694421fa2d7b19ff8a232a29
#
_entry.id   444f40ba694421fa2d7b19ff8a232a29
#
_cell.length_a   1.000
_cell.length_b   1.000
_cell.length_c   1.000
_cell.angle_alpha   90.00
_cell.angle_beta   90.00
_cell.angle_gamma   90.00
#
_symmetry.space_group_name_H-M   'P 1'
#
loop_
_entity.id
_entity.type
_entity.pdbx_description
1 polymer ?
#
loop_
_entity_poly.entity_id
_entity_poly.type
_entity_poly.pdbx_seq_one_letter_code
_entity_poly.pdbx_strand_id
1 'polypeptide(L)'
;DVYKRQAQEERVIPVPREVLPGTGEFRISEVTAWHTNLSGAEKESLVNYAAAELSTGRQEWHGKDHTGKDVVFFQKISDAGIHPEGYVLEVKPEIVTVSASTATGLFYGLQSLLQLMKPDERGGWTVPAVTIKDSPRFGYRGFMIDVSRHFRPKEFVKKQIDAMARYKLNRLHLHLTDAAGWRIEIKKYPRLTSFAAWRPEAEWKQSLIH
;
A
#
# COMPACT_ATOMS: atom_id res chain seq x y z
N ASP A 1 -9.12 24.26 14.77
CA ASP A 1 -8.54 23.50 15.84
C ASP A 1 -7.19 22.90 15.41
N VAL A 2 -6.10 23.62 15.72
CA VAL A 2 -4.72 23.30 15.29
C VAL A 2 -4.29 21.92 15.77
N TYR A 3 -4.66 21.52 16.98
CA TYR A 3 -4.29 20.23 17.57
C TYR A 3 -4.96 19.04 16.88
N LYS A 4 -6.21 19.18 16.43
CA LYS A 4 -6.87 18.12 15.66
C LYS A 4 -6.25 17.95 14.28
N ARG A 5 -5.89 19.06 13.63
CA ARG A 5 -5.19 19.03 12.33
C ARG A 5 -3.84 18.34 12.45
N GLN A 6 -3.03 18.72 13.42
CA GLN A 6 -1.73 18.12 13.66
C GLN A 6 -1.82 16.62 13.98
N ALA A 7 -2.77 16.21 14.81
CA ALA A 7 -2.99 14.80 15.15
C ALA A 7 -3.47 13.92 13.96
N GLN A 8 -4.05 14.51 12.92
CA GLN A 8 -4.44 13.80 11.69
C GLN A 8 -3.30 13.78 10.66
N GLU A 9 -2.56 14.87 10.53
CA GLU A 9 -1.36 14.96 9.69
C GLU A 9 -0.29 13.94 10.10
N GLU A 10 -0.12 13.70 11.42
CA GLU A 10 0.86 12.75 11.95
C GLU A 10 0.53 11.26 11.73
N ARG A 11 -0.68 10.95 11.25
CA ARG A 11 -1.11 9.55 11.07
C ARG A 11 -0.80 8.97 9.70
N VAL A 12 -0.71 9.81 8.68
CA VAL A 12 -0.45 9.36 7.31
C VAL A 12 1.00 9.61 6.95
N ILE A 13 1.72 8.55 6.67
CA ILE A 13 3.13 8.58 6.29
C ILE A 13 3.29 8.04 4.87
N PRO A 14 3.95 8.77 3.97
CA PRO A 14 4.47 10.15 4.10
C PRO A 14 3.37 11.17 4.37
N VAL A 15 3.75 12.29 5.03
CA VAL A 15 2.80 13.37 5.33
C VAL A 15 2.21 13.91 4.02
N PRO A 16 0.87 13.93 3.87
CA PRO A 16 0.22 14.42 2.67
C PRO A 16 0.45 15.91 2.42
N ARG A 17 0.30 16.33 1.17
CA ARG A 17 0.45 17.75 0.80
C ARG A 17 -0.60 18.67 1.42
N GLU A 18 -1.83 18.20 1.50
CA GLU A 18 -2.95 18.95 2.07
C GLU A 18 -3.84 18.03 2.89
N VAL A 19 -4.13 18.44 4.12
CA VAL A 19 -5.05 17.75 5.03
C VAL A 19 -6.03 18.76 5.59
N LEU A 20 -7.32 18.56 5.32
CA LEU A 20 -8.42 19.38 5.82
C LEU A 20 -9.30 18.52 6.76
N PRO A 21 -9.22 18.74 8.07
CA PRO A 21 -10.07 18.02 9.02
C PRO A 21 -11.56 18.26 8.76
N GLY A 22 -12.35 17.19 8.85
CA GLY A 22 -13.81 17.24 8.83
C GLY A 22 -14.41 17.06 10.22
N THR A 23 -15.75 16.96 10.28
CA THR A 23 -16.50 16.71 11.52
C THR A 23 -17.14 15.34 11.49
N GLY A 24 -16.95 14.54 12.56
CA GLY A 24 -17.47 13.19 12.68
C GLY A 24 -16.48 12.14 12.20
N GLU A 25 -16.97 10.93 12.00
CA GLU A 25 -16.20 9.77 11.55
C GLU A 25 -17.07 8.86 10.69
N PHE A 26 -16.43 8.10 9.82
CA PHE A 26 -17.05 7.03 9.04
C PHE A 26 -16.76 5.69 9.72
N ARG A 27 -17.78 4.83 9.81
CA ARG A 27 -17.63 3.49 10.37
C ARG A 27 -17.60 2.44 9.26
N ILE A 28 -16.52 1.69 9.17
CA ILE A 28 -16.41 0.53 8.28
C ILE A 28 -16.82 -0.72 9.06
N SER A 29 -17.82 -1.42 8.57
CA SER A 29 -18.37 -2.63 9.16
C SER A 29 -18.67 -3.68 8.08
N GLU A 30 -19.24 -4.81 8.44
CA GLU A 30 -19.62 -5.87 7.51
C GLU A 30 -20.67 -5.42 6.49
N VAL A 31 -21.50 -4.41 6.84
CA VAL A 31 -22.53 -3.87 5.95
C VAL A 31 -22.03 -2.75 5.04
N THR A 32 -20.79 -2.31 5.21
CA THR A 32 -20.21 -1.26 4.36
C THR A 32 -20.06 -1.76 2.93
N ALA A 33 -20.71 -1.06 1.99
CA ALA A 33 -20.63 -1.38 0.58
C ALA A 33 -19.36 -0.78 -0.06
N TRP A 34 -18.67 -1.59 -0.85
CA TRP A 34 -17.47 -1.19 -1.56
C TRP A 34 -17.74 -1.10 -3.05
N HIS A 35 -17.38 0.02 -3.67
CA HIS A 35 -17.61 0.27 -5.08
C HIS A 35 -16.37 0.74 -5.80
N THR A 36 -16.27 0.43 -7.09
CA THR A 36 -15.24 1.00 -7.97
C THR A 36 -15.72 1.03 -9.41
N ASN A 37 -15.27 2.02 -10.17
CA ASN A 37 -15.44 2.06 -11.63
C ASN A 37 -14.25 1.46 -12.39
N LEU A 38 -13.27 0.86 -11.69
CA LEU A 38 -12.22 0.07 -12.31
C LEU A 38 -12.78 -1.23 -12.90
N SER A 39 -12.06 -1.81 -13.84
CA SER A 39 -12.38 -3.10 -14.46
C SER A 39 -11.13 -3.96 -14.67
N GLY A 40 -11.31 -5.24 -14.98
CA GLY A 40 -10.21 -6.16 -15.27
C GLY A 40 -9.16 -6.24 -14.17
N ALA A 41 -7.89 -6.36 -14.55
CA ALA A 41 -6.77 -6.55 -13.64
C ALA A 41 -6.57 -5.39 -12.64
N GLU A 42 -6.90 -4.15 -13.01
CA GLU A 42 -6.80 -2.99 -12.11
C GLU A 42 -7.79 -3.16 -10.93
N LYS A 43 -9.03 -3.58 -11.22
CA LYS A 43 -10.04 -3.87 -10.19
C LYS A 43 -9.59 -5.03 -9.30
N GLU A 44 -9.19 -6.14 -9.89
CA GLU A 44 -8.79 -7.34 -9.16
C GLU A 44 -7.63 -7.06 -8.20
N SER A 45 -6.62 -6.33 -8.65
CA SER A 45 -5.47 -5.97 -7.82
C SER A 45 -5.86 -5.13 -6.62
N LEU A 46 -6.68 -4.09 -6.81
CA LEU A 46 -7.14 -3.21 -5.74
C LEU A 46 -8.00 -3.96 -4.72
N VAL A 47 -8.97 -4.76 -5.22
CA VAL A 47 -9.90 -5.54 -4.38
C VAL A 47 -9.16 -6.58 -3.56
N ASN A 48 -8.28 -7.36 -4.17
CA ASN A 48 -7.53 -8.41 -3.48
C ASN A 48 -6.61 -7.82 -2.39
N TYR A 49 -5.97 -6.69 -2.68
CA TYR A 49 -5.13 -6.02 -1.70
C TYR A 49 -5.97 -5.49 -0.52
N ALA A 50 -7.07 -4.78 -0.79
CA ALA A 50 -7.95 -4.26 0.26
C ALA A 50 -8.52 -5.40 1.14
N ALA A 51 -8.96 -6.51 0.54
CA ALA A 51 -9.48 -7.66 1.28
C ALA A 51 -8.44 -8.30 2.20
N ALA A 52 -7.17 -8.38 1.74
CA ALA A 52 -6.08 -8.91 2.54
C ALA A 52 -5.75 -8.02 3.76
N GLU A 53 -5.69 -6.70 3.57
CA GLU A 53 -5.36 -5.75 4.63
C GLU A 53 -6.48 -5.59 5.67
N LEU A 54 -7.74 -5.64 5.23
CA LEU A 54 -8.88 -5.46 6.12
C LEU A 54 -9.20 -6.71 6.95
N SER A 55 -8.59 -7.86 6.64
CA SER A 55 -8.89 -9.15 7.27
C SER A 55 -10.40 -9.49 7.28
N THR A 56 -11.17 -8.77 6.50
CA THR A 56 -12.58 -9.04 6.23
C THR A 56 -12.63 -9.98 5.05
N GLY A 57 -13.45 -11.03 5.10
CA GLY A 57 -13.64 -11.91 3.96
C GLY A 57 -13.80 -11.10 2.66
N ARG A 58 -13.64 -11.75 1.51
CA ARG A 58 -13.73 -11.09 0.20
C ARG A 58 -15.05 -10.33 0.10
N GLN A 59 -14.99 -9.01 0.33
CA GLN A 59 -16.16 -8.16 0.20
C GLN A 59 -16.55 -8.08 -1.28
N GLU A 60 -17.83 -8.13 -1.56
CA GLU A 60 -18.33 -7.92 -2.91
C GLU A 60 -18.17 -6.43 -3.28
N TRP A 61 -17.38 -6.17 -4.29
CA TRP A 61 -17.23 -4.84 -4.84
C TRP A 61 -18.20 -4.64 -6.00
N HIS A 62 -19.13 -3.74 -5.81
CA HIS A 62 -20.16 -3.42 -6.77
C HIS A 62 -19.66 -2.44 -7.86
N GLY A 63 -20.44 -2.23 -8.91
CA GLY A 63 -20.14 -1.33 -10.02
C GLY A 63 -20.39 0.15 -9.68
N LYS A 64 -20.65 0.95 -10.72
CA LYS A 64 -20.68 2.43 -10.66
C LYS A 64 -21.79 3.06 -9.81
N ASP A 65 -22.87 2.35 -9.55
CA ASP A 65 -24.04 2.93 -8.90
C ASP A 65 -23.91 2.83 -7.37
N HIS A 66 -23.58 3.94 -6.76
CA HIS A 66 -23.55 4.11 -5.32
C HIS A 66 -24.58 5.17 -4.91
N THR A 67 -25.75 4.73 -4.61
CA THR A 67 -26.78 5.59 -3.99
C THR A 67 -27.02 5.05 -2.59
N GLY A 68 -26.39 5.66 -1.58
CA GLY A 68 -26.63 5.21 -0.20
C GLY A 68 -25.62 5.74 0.82
N LYS A 69 -25.89 5.36 2.07
CA LYS A 69 -24.99 5.54 3.22
C LYS A 69 -24.11 4.30 3.36
N ASP A 70 -23.05 4.44 4.16
CA ASP A 70 -22.12 3.36 4.48
C ASP A 70 -21.36 2.79 3.26
N VAL A 71 -20.90 3.70 2.39
CA VAL A 71 -20.23 3.37 1.13
C VAL A 71 -18.77 3.80 1.13
N VAL A 72 -17.89 2.94 0.62
CA VAL A 72 -16.52 3.27 0.25
C VAL A 72 -16.40 3.17 -1.27
N PHE A 73 -16.10 4.28 -1.93
CA PHE A 73 -16.06 4.37 -3.39
C PHE A 73 -14.67 4.75 -3.90
N PHE A 74 -14.10 3.90 -4.75
CA PHE A 74 -12.86 4.16 -5.48
C PHE A 74 -13.17 4.51 -6.92
N GLN A 75 -12.95 5.76 -7.31
CA GLN A 75 -13.26 6.23 -8.65
C GLN A 75 -12.03 6.73 -9.42
N LYS A 76 -11.80 6.11 -10.55
CA LYS A 76 -10.86 6.63 -11.56
C LYS A 76 -11.56 7.73 -12.35
N ILE A 77 -11.00 8.91 -12.37
CA ILE A 77 -11.55 10.10 -13.04
C ILE A 77 -10.60 10.61 -14.11
N SER A 78 -11.17 11.21 -15.15
CA SER A 78 -10.40 11.86 -16.22
C SER A 78 -10.14 13.31 -15.83
N ASP A 79 -9.19 13.54 -14.94
CA ASP A 79 -8.78 14.88 -14.54
C ASP A 79 -7.27 15.04 -14.77
N ALA A 80 -6.93 15.88 -15.75
CA ALA A 80 -5.54 16.17 -16.11
C ALA A 80 -4.78 16.98 -15.03
N GLY A 81 -5.49 17.57 -14.06
CA GLY A 81 -4.89 18.30 -12.95
C GLY A 81 -4.36 17.38 -11.82
N ILE A 82 -4.79 16.13 -11.78
CA ILE A 82 -4.31 15.17 -10.77
C ILE A 82 -3.07 14.44 -11.30
N HIS A 83 -1.98 14.52 -10.52
CA HIS A 83 -0.76 13.77 -10.81
C HIS A 83 -1.07 12.26 -10.98
N PRO A 84 -0.43 11.51 -11.89
CA PRO A 84 -0.70 10.08 -12.10
C PRO A 84 -0.60 9.20 -10.84
N GLU A 85 0.25 9.56 -9.90
CA GLU A 85 0.36 8.90 -8.59
C GLU A 85 -0.33 9.72 -7.47
N GLY A 86 -1.09 10.76 -7.82
CA GLY A 86 -1.86 11.57 -6.87
C GLY A 86 -3.26 11.04 -6.63
N TYR A 87 -3.88 11.48 -5.54
CA TYR A 87 -5.23 11.12 -5.16
C TYR A 87 -5.89 12.22 -4.33
N VAL A 88 -7.22 12.15 -4.27
CA VAL A 88 -8.05 12.87 -3.31
C VAL A 88 -8.81 11.82 -2.50
N LEU A 89 -8.65 11.84 -1.18
CA LEU A 89 -9.41 11.02 -0.24
C LEU A 89 -10.37 11.94 0.54
N GLU A 90 -11.66 11.73 0.41
CA GLU A 90 -12.69 12.39 1.21
C GLU A 90 -13.37 11.38 2.13
N VAL A 91 -13.30 11.62 3.42
CA VAL A 91 -14.02 10.84 4.43
C VAL A 91 -15.11 11.72 5.03
N LYS A 92 -16.35 11.35 4.82
CA LYS A 92 -17.56 11.95 5.42
C LYS A 92 -18.29 10.89 6.25
N PRO A 93 -19.14 11.23 7.21
CA PRO A 93 -19.81 10.24 8.07
C PRO A 93 -20.63 9.18 7.34
N GLU A 94 -21.08 9.45 6.12
CA GLU A 94 -21.93 8.55 5.35
C GLU A 94 -21.19 7.89 4.16
N ILE A 95 -20.05 8.44 3.73
CA ILE A 95 -19.35 7.98 2.54
C ILE A 95 -17.85 8.27 2.61
N VAL A 96 -17.07 7.33 2.12
CA VAL A 96 -15.64 7.51 1.81
C VAL A 96 -15.47 7.50 0.31
N THR A 97 -14.81 8.50 -0.24
CA THR A 97 -14.48 8.56 -1.67
C THR A 97 -12.98 8.69 -1.88
N VAL A 98 -12.42 7.83 -2.70
CA VAL A 98 -11.04 7.93 -3.19
C VAL A 98 -11.08 8.20 -4.68
N SER A 99 -10.58 9.36 -5.11
CA SER A 99 -10.55 9.78 -6.50
C SER A 99 -9.11 9.92 -6.99
N ALA A 100 -8.80 9.39 -8.17
CA ALA A 100 -7.49 9.53 -8.80
C ALA A 100 -7.60 9.41 -10.32
N SER A 101 -6.56 9.86 -11.04
CA SER A 101 -6.49 9.73 -12.51
C SER A 101 -6.01 8.34 -12.96
N THR A 102 -5.42 7.54 -12.06
CA THR A 102 -4.90 6.20 -12.35
C THR A 102 -5.24 5.21 -11.24
N ALA A 103 -5.13 3.91 -11.52
CA ALA A 103 -5.23 2.85 -10.51
C ALA A 103 -4.12 2.96 -9.43
N THR A 104 -2.92 3.43 -9.80
CA THR A 104 -1.83 3.67 -8.84
C THR A 104 -2.18 4.75 -7.84
N GLY A 105 -2.78 5.85 -8.30
CA GLY A 105 -3.27 6.91 -7.41
C GLY A 105 -4.35 6.40 -6.47
N LEU A 106 -5.30 5.58 -6.95
CA LEU A 106 -6.32 4.93 -6.11
C LEU A 106 -5.69 4.00 -5.07
N PHE A 107 -4.67 3.25 -5.44
CA PHE A 107 -3.92 2.40 -4.51
C PHE A 107 -3.25 3.23 -3.40
N TYR A 108 -2.64 4.37 -3.72
CA TYR A 108 -2.04 5.25 -2.70
C TYR A 108 -3.09 5.93 -1.82
N GLY A 109 -4.26 6.24 -2.38
CA GLY A 109 -5.41 6.69 -1.59
C GLY A 109 -5.90 5.62 -0.61
N LEU A 110 -5.95 4.35 -1.04
CA LEU A 110 -6.23 3.21 -0.15
C LEU A 110 -5.20 3.10 0.98
N GLN A 111 -3.90 3.25 0.69
CA GLN A 111 -2.87 3.23 1.74
C GLN A 111 -3.11 4.31 2.80
N SER A 112 -3.53 5.50 2.39
CA SER A 112 -3.87 6.57 3.33
C SER A 112 -5.13 6.28 4.14
N LEU A 113 -6.16 5.72 3.51
CA LEU A 113 -7.36 5.27 4.20
C LEU A 113 -7.02 4.23 5.28
N LEU A 114 -6.24 3.19 4.93
CA LEU A 114 -5.81 2.15 5.86
C LEU A 114 -5.01 2.70 7.05
N GLN A 115 -4.16 3.70 6.83
CA GLN A 115 -3.39 4.34 7.90
C GLN A 115 -4.25 5.20 8.85
N LEU A 116 -5.38 5.72 8.37
CA LEU A 116 -6.32 6.49 9.19
C LEU A 116 -7.26 5.62 10.02
N MET A 117 -7.43 4.36 9.64
CA MET A 117 -8.33 3.43 10.29
C MET A 117 -7.92 3.13 11.72
N LYS A 118 -8.90 3.04 12.61
CA LYS A 118 -8.75 2.61 13.99
C LYS A 118 -9.76 1.51 14.30
N PRO A 119 -9.41 0.50 15.11
CA PRO A 119 -10.38 -0.47 15.59
C PRO A 119 -11.57 0.23 16.28
N ASP A 120 -12.78 -0.22 15.98
CA ASP A 120 -14.01 0.17 16.69
C ASP A 120 -14.30 -0.85 17.79
N GLU A 121 -14.68 -0.39 18.99
CA GLU A 121 -15.04 -1.26 20.12
C GLU A 121 -16.23 -2.18 19.81
N ARG A 122 -17.08 -1.79 18.89
CA ARG A 122 -18.25 -2.56 18.41
C ARG A 122 -17.90 -3.56 17.29
N GLY A 123 -16.62 -3.72 16.98
CA GLY A 123 -16.10 -4.46 15.84
C GLY A 123 -16.07 -3.62 14.56
N GLY A 124 -15.14 -3.95 13.65
CA GLY A 124 -14.86 -3.16 12.45
C GLY A 124 -13.88 -2.01 12.71
N TRP A 125 -14.02 -0.93 11.96
CA TRP A 125 -13.06 0.18 11.94
C TRP A 125 -13.76 1.53 11.91
N THR A 126 -13.15 2.55 12.50
CA THR A 126 -13.55 3.95 12.33
C THR A 126 -12.47 4.75 11.61
N VAL A 127 -12.88 5.73 10.83
CA VAL A 127 -12.01 6.65 10.09
C VAL A 127 -12.49 8.07 10.37
N PRO A 128 -11.65 8.97 10.87
CA PRO A 128 -12.03 10.35 11.12
C PRO A 128 -12.40 11.06 9.82
N ALA A 129 -13.41 11.91 9.85
CA ALA A 129 -13.78 12.73 8.70
C ALA A 129 -12.63 13.69 8.34
N VAL A 130 -12.19 13.63 7.08
CA VAL A 130 -11.03 14.37 6.58
C VAL A 130 -11.06 14.44 5.06
N THR A 131 -10.53 15.52 4.49
CA THR A 131 -10.15 15.57 3.08
C THR A 131 -8.65 15.62 2.96
N ILE A 132 -8.07 14.68 2.22
CA ILE A 132 -6.64 14.62 1.91
C ILE A 132 -6.46 14.76 0.41
N LYS A 133 -5.61 15.72 0.00
CA LYS A 133 -5.09 15.79 -1.37
C LYS A 133 -3.60 15.56 -1.32
N ASP A 134 -3.14 14.57 -2.06
CA ASP A 134 -1.74 14.18 -2.01
C ASP A 134 -1.20 13.80 -3.39
N SER A 135 0.07 14.04 -3.57
CA SER A 135 0.85 13.58 -4.71
C SER A 135 2.33 13.53 -4.33
N PRO A 136 3.10 12.61 -4.91
CA PRO A 136 4.50 12.45 -4.53
C PRO A 136 5.32 13.70 -4.84
N ARG A 137 6.29 14.01 -3.97
CA ARG A 137 7.29 15.06 -4.21
C ARG A 137 8.36 14.60 -5.19
N PHE A 138 8.67 13.29 -5.19
CA PHE A 138 9.72 12.68 -5.98
C PHE A 138 9.16 11.53 -6.81
N GLY A 139 9.50 11.48 -8.09
CA GLY A 139 9.12 10.39 -8.99
C GLY A 139 9.82 9.08 -8.68
N TYR A 140 11.04 9.12 -8.12
CA TYR A 140 11.78 7.96 -7.64
C TYR A 140 11.70 7.87 -6.11
N ARG A 141 11.09 6.81 -5.60
CA ARG A 141 10.98 6.51 -4.17
C ARG A 141 11.37 5.06 -3.96
N GLY A 142 12.67 4.83 -3.86
CA GLY A 142 13.27 3.50 -3.88
C GLY A 142 13.68 2.99 -2.52
N PHE A 143 13.74 1.67 -2.42
CA PHE A 143 14.35 0.93 -1.32
C PHE A 143 15.26 -0.15 -1.90
N MET A 144 16.45 -0.32 -1.33
CA MET A 144 17.41 -1.33 -1.76
C MET A 144 17.57 -2.41 -0.69
N ILE A 145 17.56 -3.67 -1.13
CA ILE A 145 17.83 -4.84 -0.28
C ILE A 145 19.01 -5.60 -0.87
N ASP A 146 20.04 -5.76 -0.06
CA ASP A 146 21.17 -6.62 -0.39
C ASP A 146 20.99 -8.01 0.24
N VAL A 147 20.60 -8.97 -0.58
CA VAL A 147 20.46 -10.38 -0.20
C VAL A 147 21.66 -11.23 -0.59
N SER A 148 22.64 -10.62 -1.26
CA SER A 148 23.91 -11.28 -1.61
C SER A 148 24.84 -11.37 -0.41
N ARG A 149 25.13 -10.26 0.25
CA ARG A 149 26.02 -10.20 1.41
C ARG A 149 25.39 -10.82 2.66
N HIS A 150 24.09 -10.58 2.84
CA HIS A 150 23.29 -11.18 3.90
C HIS A 150 22.01 -11.77 3.33
N PHE A 151 21.94 -13.08 3.25
CA PHE A 151 20.76 -13.76 2.76
C PHE A 151 19.52 -13.39 3.58
N ARG A 152 18.44 -13.17 2.87
CA ARG A 152 17.12 -13.01 3.47
C ARG A 152 16.13 -13.90 2.71
N PRO A 153 15.31 -14.68 3.42
CA PRO A 153 14.33 -15.55 2.78
C PRO A 153 13.28 -14.74 2.03
N LYS A 154 12.64 -15.37 1.06
CA LYS A 154 11.59 -14.75 0.23
C LYS A 154 10.52 -14.05 1.07
N GLU A 155 10.10 -14.64 2.18
CA GLU A 155 9.05 -14.07 3.03
C GLU A 155 9.49 -12.77 3.72
N PHE A 156 10.78 -12.61 4.01
CA PHE A 156 11.32 -11.32 4.46
C PHE A 156 11.20 -10.26 3.37
N VAL A 157 11.59 -10.60 2.13
CA VAL A 157 11.52 -9.65 1.00
C VAL A 157 10.07 -9.23 0.72
N LYS A 158 9.11 -10.17 0.78
CA LYS A 158 7.69 -9.85 0.65
C LYS A 158 7.21 -8.86 1.72
N LYS A 159 7.57 -9.07 2.99
CA LYS A 159 7.25 -8.11 4.07
C LYS A 159 7.83 -6.72 3.82
N GLN A 160 9.01 -6.62 3.20
CA GLN A 160 9.56 -5.33 2.81
C GLN A 160 8.75 -4.67 1.68
N ILE A 161 8.27 -5.48 0.71
CA ILE A 161 7.40 -4.98 -0.37
C ILE A 161 6.07 -4.46 0.21
N ASP A 162 5.47 -5.16 1.17
CA ASP A 162 4.26 -4.71 1.84
C ASP A 162 4.50 -3.38 2.60
N ALA A 163 5.63 -3.26 3.30
CA ALA A 163 6.03 -2.01 3.94
C ALA A 163 6.26 -0.89 2.91
N MET A 164 6.91 -1.19 1.78
CA MET A 164 7.09 -0.23 0.68
C MET A 164 5.75 0.24 0.13
N ALA A 165 4.80 -0.65 -0.07
CA ALA A 165 3.44 -0.33 -0.50
C ALA A 165 2.75 0.62 0.48
N ARG A 166 2.81 0.31 1.77
CA ARG A 166 2.23 1.11 2.86
C ARG A 166 2.77 2.54 2.90
N TYR A 167 4.07 2.72 2.64
CA TYR A 167 4.73 4.01 2.60
C TYR A 167 4.85 4.62 1.19
N LYS A 168 4.11 4.08 0.23
CA LYS A 168 4.00 4.61 -1.15
C LYS A 168 5.34 4.67 -1.89
N LEU A 169 6.28 3.77 -1.57
CA LEU A 169 7.50 3.58 -2.34
C LEU A 169 7.19 2.87 -3.66
N ASN A 170 7.91 3.21 -4.74
CA ASN A 170 7.60 2.72 -6.09
C ASN A 170 8.75 2.03 -6.81
N ARG A 171 9.91 1.88 -6.17
CA ARG A 171 11.07 1.20 -6.75
C ARG A 171 11.72 0.28 -5.73
N LEU A 172 11.80 -1.00 -6.05
CA LEU A 172 12.59 -1.98 -5.30
C LEU A 172 13.87 -2.27 -6.08
N HIS A 173 15.02 -2.02 -5.45
CA HIS A 173 16.32 -2.43 -5.96
C HIS A 173 16.79 -3.68 -5.19
N LEU A 174 16.84 -4.81 -5.87
CA LEU A 174 17.39 -6.05 -5.32
C LEU A 174 18.84 -6.21 -5.73
N HIS A 175 19.75 -6.19 -4.76
CA HIS A 175 21.14 -6.55 -4.97
C HIS A 175 21.28 -8.06 -4.75
N LEU A 176 21.30 -8.81 -5.87
CA LEU A 176 21.17 -10.25 -5.87
C LEU A 176 22.50 -10.99 -6.02
N THR A 177 23.55 -10.32 -6.46
CA THR A 177 24.81 -10.95 -6.81
C THR A 177 26.01 -10.12 -6.36
N ASP A 178 26.92 -10.73 -5.61
CA ASP A 178 28.19 -10.14 -5.19
C ASP A 178 29.15 -11.28 -4.81
N ALA A 179 30.39 -10.96 -4.43
CA ALA A 179 31.39 -11.93 -3.99
C ALA A 179 30.91 -12.85 -2.86
N ALA A 180 29.99 -12.37 -2.03
CA ALA A 180 29.46 -13.10 -0.89
C ALA A 180 28.39 -14.15 -1.23
N GLY A 181 27.79 -14.11 -2.41
CA GLY A 181 26.81 -15.10 -2.83
C GLY A 181 26.02 -14.68 -4.07
N TRP A 182 25.60 -15.67 -4.83
CA TRP A 182 24.78 -15.53 -6.02
C TRP A 182 23.34 -15.95 -5.73
N ARG A 183 22.33 -15.07 -5.96
CA ARG A 183 20.93 -15.30 -5.57
C ARG A 183 19.96 -15.32 -6.76
N ILE A 184 20.47 -15.44 -7.98
CA ILE A 184 19.65 -15.56 -9.20
C ILE A 184 19.89 -16.93 -9.81
N GLU A 185 18.83 -17.72 -9.99
CA GLU A 185 18.92 -18.94 -10.76
C GLU A 185 19.10 -18.61 -12.26
N ILE A 186 20.14 -19.13 -12.86
CA ILE A 186 20.34 -19.10 -14.32
C ILE A 186 20.43 -20.55 -14.79
N LYS A 187 19.38 -21.07 -15.40
CA LYS A 187 19.26 -22.48 -15.81
C LYS A 187 20.41 -22.95 -16.68
N LYS A 188 20.96 -22.07 -17.55
CA LYS A 188 22.11 -22.36 -18.40
C LYS A 188 23.41 -22.54 -17.59
N TYR A 189 23.49 -22.02 -16.38
CA TYR A 189 24.67 -22.03 -15.52
C TYR A 189 24.34 -22.57 -14.12
N PRO A 190 23.99 -23.85 -13.96
CA PRO A 190 23.48 -24.42 -12.71
C PRO A 190 24.48 -24.31 -11.53
N ARG A 191 25.77 -24.21 -11.80
CA ARG A 191 26.78 -24.00 -10.75
C ARG A 191 26.65 -22.66 -10.02
N LEU A 192 25.99 -21.66 -10.60
CA LEU A 192 25.68 -20.41 -9.92
C LEU A 192 24.74 -20.63 -8.76
N THR A 193 23.83 -21.60 -8.85
CA THR A 193 22.91 -21.96 -7.77
C THR A 193 23.49 -23.04 -6.85
N SER A 194 24.08 -24.10 -7.40
CA SER A 194 24.55 -25.25 -6.59
C SER A 194 25.86 -24.99 -5.84
N PHE A 195 26.64 -24.03 -6.26
CA PHE A 195 27.93 -23.69 -5.66
C PHE A 195 28.06 -22.24 -5.25
N ALA A 196 27.87 -21.29 -6.17
CA ALA A 196 28.11 -19.87 -5.92
C ALA A 196 27.04 -19.22 -5.00
N ALA A 197 25.94 -19.91 -4.73
CA ALA A 197 24.93 -19.47 -3.76
C ALA A 197 25.36 -19.68 -2.30
N TRP A 198 26.41 -20.45 -2.07
CA TRP A 198 26.87 -20.86 -0.75
C TRP A 198 28.15 -20.14 -0.35
N ARG A 199 28.29 -19.89 0.94
CA ARG A 199 29.49 -19.28 1.51
C ARG A 199 29.89 -19.99 2.81
N PRO A 200 31.21 -20.31 3.03
CA PRO A 200 31.67 -20.86 4.28
C PRO A 200 31.41 -19.93 5.47
N GLU A 201 30.95 -20.50 6.57
CA GLU A 201 30.66 -19.79 7.79
C GLU A 201 31.88 -19.15 8.47
N ALA A 202 33.03 -19.76 8.27
CA ALA A 202 34.28 -19.45 8.99
C ALA A 202 34.82 -18.02 8.75
N GLU A 203 34.57 -17.42 7.60
CA GLU A 203 35.16 -16.13 7.26
C GLU A 203 34.40 -14.91 7.87
N TRP A 204 33.14 -15.09 8.27
CA TRP A 204 32.28 -13.96 8.65
C TRP A 204 31.48 -14.16 9.93
N LYS A 205 31.66 -15.27 10.65
CA LYS A 205 30.85 -15.67 11.83
C LYS A 205 29.34 -15.59 11.58
N GLN A 206 28.92 -15.76 10.34
CA GLN A 206 27.51 -15.74 9.95
C GLN A 206 27.16 -17.00 9.21
N SER A 207 26.02 -17.59 9.63
CA SER A 207 25.54 -18.83 9.05
C SER A 207 25.37 -18.73 7.55
N LEU A 208 25.59 -19.84 6.93
CA LEU A 208 25.26 -20.10 5.58
C LEU A 208 23.80 -20.05 5.32
N ILE A 209 23.63 -19.87 4.27
CA ILE A 209 22.47 -19.42 3.72
C ILE A 209 21.88 -20.41 2.74
N HIS A 210 20.72 -20.85 3.06
CA HIS A 210 19.94 -21.75 2.25
C HIS A 210 18.93 -20.99 1.39
#